data_500a8783dbefdb135daf415b1f54cf9c
#
_entry.id   500a8783dbefdb135daf415b1f54cf9c
#
_cell.length_a   1.000
_cell.length_b   1.000
_cell.length_c   1.000
_cell.angle_alpha   90.00
_cell.angle_beta   90.00
_cell.angle_gamma   90.00
#
_symmetry.space_group_name_H-M   'P 1'
#
loop_
_entity.id
_entity.type
_entity.pdbx_description
1 polymer ?
#
loop_
_entity_poly.entity_id
_entity_poly.type
_entity_poly.pdbx_seq_one_letter_code
_entity_poly.pdbx_strand_id
1 'polypeptide(L)'
;KFDNSQDTSYDNYKLPPITLLNNPIKKQTITKSDIVEKSKILQSTFNNFGIEVKIVKAIVGPSITQFQILPTPGTKVSKIVNLSNDIALNLAAKDVRIEAPIPGKSLIGIEIPNNVNELVSMKEVFVNDKDNSPLSVALGKDVAGEAIFTRIDKTPHLLIAGSTGSGKSVCVNTIITSILLKNKPDKVKLIMIDPKMVELSIYDGIPHLLTSVVTDPLKAADVLHKVVLEMENRYREFARARVRNIEGFNKIASQDPDYKELPYIVVI
;
A
#
# COMPACT_ATOMS: atom_id res chain seq x y z
N LYS A 1 12.49 -5.52 -29.02
CA LYS A 1 11.18 -4.81 -28.91
C LYS A 1 10.16 -5.80 -28.38
N PHE A 2 9.33 -5.38 -27.44
CA PHE A 2 8.09 -6.10 -27.19
C PHE A 2 7.27 -5.99 -28.48
N ASP A 3 6.73 -7.11 -28.94
CA ASP A 3 5.95 -7.13 -30.17
C ASP A 3 4.60 -6.44 -29.90
N ASN A 4 4.56 -5.13 -30.15
CA ASN A 4 3.34 -4.31 -30.06
C ASN A 4 2.47 -4.45 -31.33
N SER A 5 2.75 -5.44 -32.20
CA SER A 5 2.09 -5.60 -33.50
C SER A 5 0.64 -6.09 -33.43
N GLN A 6 0.13 -6.43 -32.25
CA GLN A 6 -1.31 -6.52 -32.09
C GLN A 6 -1.85 -5.12 -31.76
N ASP A 7 -2.19 -4.38 -32.78
CA ASP A 7 -3.04 -3.17 -32.71
C ASP A 7 -4.46 -3.56 -32.27
N THR A 8 -4.56 -4.21 -31.11
CA THR A 8 -5.82 -4.52 -30.48
C THR A 8 -6.35 -3.22 -29.88
N SER A 9 -7.34 -2.64 -30.58
CA SER A 9 -8.13 -1.57 -29.98
C SER A 9 -8.81 -2.11 -28.72
N TYR A 10 -8.59 -1.46 -27.60
CA TYR A 10 -9.26 -1.77 -26.33
C TYR A 10 -10.52 -0.90 -26.10
N ASP A 11 -11.09 -0.33 -27.16
CA ASP A 11 -12.27 0.55 -27.07
C ASP A 11 -13.45 -0.15 -26.41
N ASN A 12 -13.65 -1.43 -26.72
CA ASN A 12 -14.71 -2.26 -26.13
C ASN A 12 -14.32 -2.94 -24.80
N TYR A 13 -13.10 -2.71 -24.31
CA TYR A 13 -12.69 -3.31 -23.04
C TYR A 13 -13.45 -2.70 -21.87
N LYS A 14 -14.13 -3.56 -21.10
CA LYS A 14 -14.84 -3.15 -19.89
C LYS A 14 -13.97 -3.43 -18.67
N LEU A 15 -13.77 -2.41 -17.84
CA LEU A 15 -13.09 -2.59 -16.56
C LEU A 15 -13.83 -3.61 -15.70
N PRO A 16 -13.10 -4.45 -14.94
CA PRO A 16 -13.72 -5.35 -13.98
C PRO A 16 -14.54 -4.54 -12.97
N PRO A 17 -15.80 -4.91 -12.73
CA PRO A 17 -16.63 -4.17 -11.79
C PRO A 17 -16.19 -4.45 -10.34
N ILE A 18 -16.26 -3.44 -9.49
CA ILE A 18 -15.90 -3.55 -8.07
C ILE A 18 -16.74 -4.58 -7.30
N THR A 19 -17.89 -4.97 -7.87
CA THR A 19 -18.75 -6.02 -7.32
C THR A 19 -18.11 -7.41 -7.31
N LEU A 20 -17.04 -7.62 -8.09
CA LEU A 20 -16.24 -8.85 -8.04
C LEU A 20 -15.46 -9.00 -6.73
N LEU A 21 -15.19 -7.88 -6.03
CA LEU A 21 -14.54 -7.92 -4.74
C LEU A 21 -15.52 -8.35 -3.64
N ASN A 22 -15.05 -9.21 -2.74
CA ASN A 22 -15.80 -9.64 -1.58
C ASN A 22 -16.22 -8.45 -0.71
N ASN A 23 -17.43 -8.52 -0.16
CA ASN A 23 -17.89 -7.53 0.79
C ASN A 23 -17.08 -7.63 2.10
N PRO A 24 -16.90 -6.50 2.81
CA PRO A 24 -16.29 -6.51 4.13
C PRO A 24 -17.03 -7.45 5.08
N ILE A 25 -16.28 -8.25 5.82
CA ILE A 25 -16.84 -9.11 6.87
C ILE A 25 -17.23 -8.21 8.05
N LYS A 26 -18.40 -8.48 8.67
CA LYS A 26 -18.84 -7.74 9.86
C LYS A 26 -17.79 -7.84 10.97
N LYS A 27 -17.41 -6.70 11.51
CA LYS A 27 -16.35 -6.50 12.47
C LYS A 27 -16.69 -7.07 13.84
N GLN A 28 -15.75 -7.79 14.48
CA GLN A 28 -15.75 -7.95 15.94
C GLN A 28 -15.19 -6.65 16.54
N THR A 29 -16.06 -5.83 17.06
CA THR A 29 -15.69 -4.52 17.58
C THR A 29 -15.07 -4.67 18.97
N ILE A 30 -13.91 -4.05 19.19
CA ILE A 30 -13.37 -3.86 20.55
C ILE A 30 -14.41 -3.11 21.36
N THR A 31 -14.75 -3.64 22.52
CA THR A 31 -15.79 -3.06 23.37
C THR A 31 -15.31 -1.78 24.06
N LYS A 32 -16.24 -0.89 24.41
CA LYS A 32 -15.89 0.29 25.20
C LYS A 32 -15.27 -0.09 26.57
N SER A 33 -15.71 -1.24 27.15
CA SER A 33 -15.15 -1.76 28.38
C SER A 33 -13.67 -2.11 28.27
N ASP A 34 -13.25 -2.76 27.16
CA ASP A 34 -11.85 -3.12 26.93
C ASP A 34 -10.95 -1.87 26.81
N ILE A 35 -11.46 -0.82 26.16
CA ILE A 35 -10.73 0.45 26.04
C ILE A 35 -10.57 1.11 27.41
N VAL A 36 -11.63 1.13 28.22
CA VAL A 36 -11.59 1.71 29.57
C VAL A 36 -10.64 0.92 30.48
N GLU A 37 -10.67 -0.40 30.42
CA GLU A 37 -9.78 -1.26 31.19
C GLU A 37 -8.32 -1.03 30.84
N LYS A 38 -7.96 -1.07 29.54
CA LYS A 38 -6.60 -0.76 29.05
C LYS A 38 -6.16 0.65 29.42
N SER A 39 -7.05 1.64 29.36
CA SER A 39 -6.77 3.01 29.81
C SER A 39 -6.39 3.07 31.30
N LYS A 40 -7.13 2.35 32.16
CA LYS A 40 -6.83 2.29 33.61
C LYS A 40 -5.47 1.64 33.88
N ILE A 41 -5.16 0.54 33.18
CA ILE A 41 -3.87 -0.14 33.31
C ILE A 41 -2.73 0.79 32.88
N LEU A 42 -2.88 1.46 31.74
CA LEU A 42 -1.89 2.44 31.26
C LEU A 42 -1.67 3.56 32.31
N GLN A 43 -2.74 4.15 32.80
CA GLN A 43 -2.66 5.24 33.79
C GLN A 43 -1.98 4.78 35.07
N SER A 44 -2.34 3.58 35.59
CA SER A 44 -1.69 3.03 36.79
C SER A 44 -0.23 2.68 36.56
N THR A 45 0.12 2.16 35.37
CA THR A 45 1.52 1.88 35.01
C THR A 45 2.35 3.15 35.07
N PHE A 46 1.94 4.22 34.41
CA PHE A 46 2.67 5.48 34.45
C PHE A 46 2.79 6.06 35.86
N ASN A 47 1.71 6.03 36.63
CA ASN A 47 1.73 6.50 38.03
C ASN A 47 2.71 5.71 38.91
N ASN A 48 2.81 4.39 38.74
CA ASN A 48 3.78 3.55 39.45
C ASN A 48 5.24 3.90 39.15
N PHE A 49 5.51 4.40 37.95
CA PHE A 49 6.85 4.91 37.56
C PHE A 49 7.03 6.41 37.83
N GLY A 50 6.12 7.05 38.56
CA GLY A 50 6.20 8.48 38.90
C GLY A 50 6.06 9.41 37.69
N ILE A 51 5.32 8.98 36.67
CA ILE A 51 5.07 9.76 35.46
C ILE A 51 3.57 10.08 35.39
N GLU A 52 3.25 11.35 35.48
CA GLU A 52 1.88 11.81 35.30
C GLU A 52 1.59 12.05 33.80
N VAL A 53 0.55 11.40 33.30
CA VAL A 53 0.05 11.55 31.93
C VAL A 53 -1.46 11.69 31.93
N LYS A 54 -1.98 12.40 30.94
CA LYS A 54 -3.42 12.45 30.65
C LYS A 54 -3.71 11.66 29.38
N ILE A 55 -4.56 10.64 29.46
CA ILE A 55 -5.06 9.96 28.28
C ILE A 55 -6.13 10.86 27.65
N VAL A 56 -5.84 11.34 26.43
CA VAL A 56 -6.68 12.31 25.70
C VAL A 56 -7.73 11.57 24.87
N LYS A 57 -7.30 10.52 24.17
CA LYS A 57 -8.14 9.78 23.23
C LYS A 57 -7.60 8.38 23.01
N ALA A 58 -8.49 7.42 22.76
CA ALA A 58 -8.17 6.12 22.20
C ALA A 58 -8.73 6.03 20.78
N ILE A 59 -7.90 5.60 19.84
CA ILE A 59 -8.26 5.38 18.44
C ILE A 59 -8.14 3.88 18.17
N VAL A 60 -9.25 3.26 17.80
CA VAL A 60 -9.31 1.82 17.52
C VAL A 60 -9.14 1.62 16.02
N GLY A 61 -8.02 1.02 15.63
CA GLY A 61 -7.74 0.58 14.28
C GLY A 61 -7.99 -0.92 14.08
N PRO A 62 -7.75 -1.42 12.85
CA PRO A 62 -8.02 -2.82 12.52
C PRO A 62 -7.18 -3.84 13.31
N SER A 63 -5.93 -3.51 13.61
CA SER A 63 -4.96 -4.42 14.24
C SER A 63 -4.43 -3.90 15.57
N ILE A 64 -4.50 -2.60 15.80
CA ILE A 64 -3.98 -1.94 16.99
C ILE A 64 -4.96 -0.89 17.49
N THR A 65 -4.87 -0.59 18.79
CA THR A 65 -5.51 0.57 19.42
C THR A 65 -4.42 1.55 19.85
N GLN A 66 -4.49 2.79 19.35
CA GLN A 66 -3.56 3.87 19.72
C GLN A 66 -4.17 4.71 20.83
N PHE A 67 -3.52 4.72 22.00
CA PHE A 67 -3.84 5.64 23.10
C PHE A 67 -2.99 6.91 22.96
N GLN A 68 -3.64 8.04 22.77
CA GLN A 68 -2.98 9.33 22.70
C GLN A 68 -2.89 9.95 24.08
N ILE A 69 -1.66 10.17 24.55
CA ILE A 69 -1.39 10.70 25.87
C ILE A 69 -0.72 12.08 25.80
N LEU A 70 -1.03 12.90 26.77
CA LEU A 70 -0.36 14.19 27.01
C LEU A 70 0.42 14.07 28.32
N PRO A 71 1.77 14.10 28.30
CA PRO A 71 2.57 14.12 29.50
C PRO A 71 2.49 15.49 30.19
N THR A 72 2.66 15.52 31.52
CA THR A 72 2.77 16.77 32.26
C THR A 72 4.03 17.57 31.84
N PRO A 73 3.99 18.91 31.87
CA PRO A 73 5.13 19.74 31.55
C PRO A 73 6.37 19.35 32.37
N GLY A 74 7.53 19.27 31.70
CA GLY A 74 8.79 18.87 32.32
C GLY A 74 9.08 17.37 32.27
N THR A 75 8.12 16.54 31.86
CA THR A 75 8.35 15.09 31.65
C THR A 75 9.23 14.85 30.43
N LYS A 76 10.37 14.18 30.61
CA LYS A 76 11.25 13.79 29.50
C LYS A 76 10.58 12.68 28.67
N VAL A 77 10.45 12.88 27.37
CA VAL A 77 9.87 11.91 26.42
C VAL A 77 10.59 10.56 26.49
N SER A 78 11.92 10.57 26.65
CA SER A 78 12.72 9.33 26.78
C SER A 78 12.29 8.44 27.95
N LYS A 79 11.82 9.02 29.09
CA LYS A 79 11.31 8.25 30.21
C LYS A 79 10.07 7.44 29.82
N ILE A 80 9.19 8.01 28.98
CA ILE A 80 7.98 7.36 28.50
C ILE A 80 8.33 6.26 27.50
N VAL A 81 9.22 6.56 26.53
CA VAL A 81 9.62 5.60 25.50
C VAL A 81 10.29 4.37 26.11
N ASN A 82 11.10 4.55 27.15
CA ASN A 82 11.78 3.44 27.81
C ASN A 82 10.86 2.49 28.59
N LEU A 83 9.60 2.88 28.83
CA LEU A 83 8.62 2.05 29.52
C LEU A 83 7.83 1.10 28.58
N SER A 84 8.20 1.02 27.30
CA SER A 84 7.45 0.16 26.35
C SER A 84 7.32 -1.29 26.81
N ASN A 85 8.40 -1.87 27.36
CA ASN A 85 8.39 -3.25 27.88
C ASN A 85 7.55 -3.40 29.15
N ASP A 86 7.62 -2.43 30.06
CA ASP A 86 6.85 -2.43 31.30
C ASP A 86 5.35 -2.29 31.02
N ILE A 87 5.01 -1.44 30.05
CA ILE A 87 3.62 -1.29 29.58
C ILE A 87 3.13 -2.58 28.91
N ALA A 88 3.97 -3.20 28.07
CA ALA A 88 3.63 -4.47 27.44
C ALA A 88 3.37 -5.58 28.46
N LEU A 89 4.22 -5.67 29.51
CA LEU A 89 4.06 -6.63 30.61
C LEU A 89 2.75 -6.42 31.35
N ASN A 90 2.47 -5.17 31.77
CA ASN A 90 1.27 -4.87 32.57
C ASN A 90 -0.04 -5.06 31.79
N LEU A 91 0.01 -4.87 30.46
CA LEU A 91 -1.14 -5.09 29.56
C LEU A 91 -1.24 -6.53 29.05
N ALA A 92 -0.30 -7.40 29.42
CA ALA A 92 -0.15 -8.75 28.86
C ALA A 92 -0.15 -8.72 27.31
N ALA A 93 0.42 -7.65 26.72
CA ALA A 93 0.50 -7.45 25.29
C ALA A 93 1.80 -8.04 24.74
N LYS A 94 1.75 -8.58 23.52
CA LYS A 94 2.93 -9.19 22.87
C LYS A 94 4.02 -8.17 22.59
N ASP A 95 3.62 -6.95 22.22
CA ASP A 95 4.50 -5.83 21.89
C ASP A 95 3.73 -4.52 22.08
N VAL A 96 4.43 -3.43 22.43
CA VAL A 96 3.87 -2.08 22.54
C VAL A 96 4.82 -1.12 21.85
N ARG A 97 4.32 -0.42 20.85
CA ARG A 97 5.08 0.63 20.16
C ARG A 97 4.71 2.00 20.70
N ILE A 98 5.72 2.82 20.96
CA ILE A 98 5.52 4.21 21.39
C ILE A 98 5.99 5.15 20.29
N GLU A 99 5.07 5.94 19.78
CA GLU A 99 5.32 6.99 18.79
C GLU A 99 5.38 8.36 19.49
N ALA A 100 6.56 8.94 19.53
CA ALA A 100 6.77 10.16 20.30
C ALA A 100 7.67 11.17 19.56
N PRO A 101 7.10 12.29 19.08
CA PRO A 101 5.67 12.65 19.09
C PRO A 101 4.87 11.98 17.96
N ILE A 102 3.54 12.00 18.07
CA ILE A 102 2.67 11.70 16.92
C ILE A 102 2.88 12.81 15.87
N PRO A 103 3.09 12.48 14.59
CA PRO A 103 3.26 13.48 13.53
C PRO A 103 2.14 14.52 13.52
N GLY A 104 2.53 15.81 13.56
CA GLY A 104 1.59 16.92 13.55
C GLY A 104 0.82 17.16 14.85
N LYS A 105 1.15 16.46 15.96
CA LYS A 105 0.51 16.63 17.27
C LYS A 105 1.52 16.71 18.40
N SER A 106 1.21 17.50 19.42
CA SER A 106 1.96 17.55 20.69
C SER A 106 1.52 16.44 21.65
N LEU A 107 1.35 15.22 21.14
CA LEU A 107 0.89 14.06 21.89
C LEU A 107 1.82 12.87 21.62
N ILE A 108 1.83 11.91 22.54
CA ILE A 108 2.51 10.63 22.38
C ILE A 108 1.48 9.55 22.12
N GLY A 109 1.73 8.70 21.14
CA GLY A 109 0.90 7.55 20.79
C GLY A 109 1.44 6.28 21.41
N ILE A 110 0.61 5.55 22.14
CA ILE A 110 0.91 4.22 22.63
C ILE A 110 0.05 3.23 21.84
N GLU A 111 0.69 2.44 21.01
CA GLU A 111 0.06 1.49 20.11
C GLU A 111 0.09 0.10 20.75
N ILE A 112 -1.10 -0.43 21.02
CA ILE A 112 -1.29 -1.71 21.67
C ILE A 112 -2.00 -2.64 20.68
N PRO A 113 -1.47 -3.85 20.41
CA PRO A 113 -2.13 -4.82 19.56
C PRO A 113 -3.54 -5.15 20.08
N ASN A 114 -4.47 -5.30 19.14
CA ASN A 114 -5.82 -5.75 19.45
C ASN A 114 -5.82 -7.24 19.73
N ASN A 115 -6.68 -7.70 20.64
CA ASN A 115 -6.83 -9.12 20.92
C ASN A 115 -7.39 -9.88 19.71
N VAL A 116 -8.18 -9.20 18.90
CA VAL A 116 -8.74 -9.71 17.64
C VAL A 116 -8.42 -8.72 16.53
N ASN A 117 -7.73 -9.18 15.49
CA ASN A 117 -7.45 -8.37 14.31
C ASN A 117 -8.68 -8.36 13.38
N GLU A 118 -9.06 -7.20 12.91
CA GLU A 118 -10.06 -7.07 11.85
C GLU A 118 -9.42 -7.35 10.49
N LEU A 119 -10.10 -8.16 9.69
CA LEU A 119 -9.72 -8.35 8.29
C LEU A 119 -10.10 -7.11 7.48
N VAL A 120 -9.11 -6.42 6.94
CA VAL A 120 -9.31 -5.29 6.03
C VAL A 120 -9.51 -5.83 4.62
N SER A 121 -10.72 -5.66 4.06
CA SER A 121 -11.00 -6.10 2.69
C SER A 121 -10.56 -5.06 1.68
N MET A 122 -10.12 -5.53 0.50
CA MET A 122 -9.73 -4.61 -0.59
C MET A 122 -10.88 -3.68 -0.99
N LYS A 123 -12.12 -4.19 -1.03
CA LYS A 123 -13.29 -3.41 -1.42
C LYS A 123 -13.50 -2.19 -0.54
N GLU A 124 -13.40 -2.34 0.78
CA GLU A 124 -13.61 -1.23 1.72
C GLU A 124 -12.51 -0.17 1.65
N VAL A 125 -11.29 -0.55 1.23
CA VAL A 125 -10.21 0.40 0.99
C VAL A 125 -10.40 1.08 -0.36
N PHE A 126 -10.57 0.29 -1.42
CA PHE A 126 -10.57 0.75 -2.80
C PHE A 126 -11.70 1.75 -3.13
N VAL A 127 -12.88 1.61 -2.51
CA VAL A 127 -14.00 2.58 -2.69
C VAL A 127 -13.68 4.00 -2.19
N ASN A 128 -12.66 4.14 -1.37
CA ASN A 128 -12.21 5.44 -0.85
C ASN A 128 -11.10 6.07 -1.69
N ASP A 129 -10.69 5.45 -2.80
CA ASP A 129 -9.69 6.03 -3.70
C ASP A 129 -10.27 7.27 -4.40
N LYS A 130 -9.68 8.43 -4.10
CA LYS A 130 -10.03 9.72 -4.69
C LYS A 130 -9.01 10.17 -5.74
N ASP A 131 -7.91 9.41 -5.89
CA ASP A 131 -6.86 9.73 -6.85
C ASP A 131 -7.16 9.08 -8.21
N ASN A 132 -7.30 9.91 -9.24
CA ASN A 132 -7.53 9.47 -10.61
C ASN A 132 -6.25 8.96 -11.31
N SER A 133 -5.12 8.94 -10.62
CA SER A 133 -3.89 8.41 -11.20
C SER A 133 -4.02 6.94 -11.55
N PRO A 134 -3.56 6.53 -12.75
CA PRO A 134 -3.59 5.12 -13.16
C PRO A 134 -2.77 4.22 -12.24
N LEU A 135 -1.76 4.76 -11.57
CA LEU A 135 -0.86 4.03 -10.69
C LEU A 135 -1.04 4.37 -9.19
N SER A 136 -2.20 4.93 -8.80
CA SER A 136 -2.64 4.95 -7.41
C SER A 136 -3.15 3.57 -7.01
N VAL A 137 -2.56 2.97 -5.98
CA VAL A 137 -2.87 1.61 -5.52
C VAL A 137 -3.22 1.60 -4.04
N ALA A 138 -4.15 0.75 -3.66
CA ALA A 138 -4.56 0.57 -2.28
C ALA A 138 -3.48 -0.19 -1.49
N LEU A 139 -3.16 0.25 -0.27
CA LEU A 139 -2.25 -0.44 0.64
C LEU A 139 -2.99 -1.10 1.81
N GLY A 140 -4.06 -0.48 2.28
CA GLY A 140 -4.79 -0.95 3.45
C GLY A 140 -5.36 0.20 4.26
N LYS A 141 -5.36 0.06 5.59
CA LYS A 141 -5.80 1.09 6.53
C LYS A 141 -4.67 1.44 7.49
N ASP A 142 -4.63 2.71 7.89
CA ASP A 142 -3.74 3.17 8.95
C ASP A 142 -4.26 2.78 10.34
N VAL A 143 -3.52 3.21 11.36
CA VAL A 143 -3.87 2.98 12.78
C VAL A 143 -5.19 3.64 13.20
N ALA A 144 -5.68 4.61 12.45
CA ALA A 144 -6.95 5.27 12.68
C ALA A 144 -8.12 4.61 11.92
N GLY A 145 -7.82 3.63 11.07
CA GLY A 145 -8.79 2.95 10.22
C GLY A 145 -9.08 3.67 8.91
N GLU A 146 -8.31 4.72 8.59
CA GLU A 146 -8.43 5.45 7.32
C GLU A 146 -7.75 4.70 6.19
N ALA A 147 -8.36 4.74 5.00
CA ALA A 147 -7.81 4.08 3.82
C ALA A 147 -6.52 4.75 3.33
N ILE A 148 -5.47 3.97 3.10
CA ILE A 148 -4.16 4.43 2.65
C ILE A 148 -3.88 3.93 1.24
N PHE A 149 -3.40 4.86 0.42
CA PHE A 149 -2.99 4.64 -0.96
C PHE A 149 -1.56 5.11 -1.17
N THR A 150 -0.92 4.58 -2.19
CA THR A 150 0.37 5.08 -2.66
C THR A 150 0.37 5.24 -4.17
N ARG A 151 1.26 6.11 -4.67
CA ARG A 151 1.50 6.39 -6.08
C ARG A 151 2.75 5.67 -6.54
N ILE A 152 2.62 4.57 -7.31
CA ILE A 152 3.78 3.83 -7.81
C ILE A 152 4.61 4.68 -8.79
N ASP A 153 3.97 5.55 -9.56
CA ASP A 153 4.65 6.49 -10.46
C ASP A 153 5.50 7.55 -9.74
N LYS A 154 5.25 7.77 -8.45
CA LYS A 154 6.07 8.66 -7.60
C LYS A 154 7.14 7.90 -6.80
N THR A 155 7.07 6.57 -6.79
CA THR A 155 8.06 5.67 -6.19
C THR A 155 8.57 4.75 -7.29
N PRO A 156 9.55 5.17 -8.11
CA PRO A 156 9.96 4.46 -9.33
C PRO A 156 10.42 3.02 -9.07
N HIS A 157 10.89 2.72 -7.87
CA HIS A 157 11.26 1.39 -7.41
C HIS A 157 10.67 1.15 -6.02
N LEU A 158 9.84 0.12 -5.89
CA LEU A 158 9.20 -0.27 -4.64
C LEU A 158 9.68 -1.66 -4.22
N LEU A 159 10.34 -1.75 -3.08
CA LEU A 159 10.71 -3.03 -2.47
C LEU A 159 9.64 -3.44 -1.46
N ILE A 160 9.06 -4.63 -1.66
CA ILE A 160 8.12 -5.25 -0.72
C ILE A 160 8.79 -6.46 -0.10
N ALA A 161 9.06 -6.40 1.20
CA ALA A 161 9.74 -7.45 1.94
C ALA A 161 8.92 -7.88 3.16
N GLY A 162 9.09 -9.14 3.57
CA GLY A 162 8.43 -9.70 4.74
C GLY A 162 8.72 -11.19 4.89
N SER A 163 8.61 -11.69 6.14
CA SER A 163 8.71 -13.12 6.44
C SER A 163 7.53 -13.90 5.84
N THR A 164 7.65 -15.22 5.81
CA THR A 164 6.54 -16.09 5.39
C THR A 164 5.30 -15.82 6.25
N GLY A 165 4.16 -15.61 5.62
CA GLY A 165 2.89 -15.30 6.31
C GLY A 165 2.70 -13.84 6.71
N SER A 166 3.67 -12.93 6.42
CA SER A 166 3.53 -11.49 6.73
C SER A 166 2.54 -10.73 5.85
N GLY A 167 2.05 -11.34 4.77
CA GLY A 167 1.14 -10.71 3.82
C GLY A 167 1.80 -10.10 2.58
N LYS A 168 3.09 -10.36 2.31
CA LYS A 168 3.81 -9.86 1.12
C LYS A 168 3.02 -10.15 -0.17
N SER A 169 2.61 -11.39 -0.41
CA SER A 169 1.86 -11.80 -1.59
C SER A 169 0.48 -11.14 -1.66
N VAL A 170 -0.18 -10.96 -0.51
CA VAL A 170 -1.45 -10.23 -0.43
C VAL A 170 -1.25 -8.77 -0.85
N CYS A 171 -0.18 -8.12 -0.39
CA CYS A 171 0.15 -6.75 -0.78
C CYS A 171 0.39 -6.63 -2.29
N VAL A 172 1.20 -7.53 -2.88
CA VAL A 172 1.46 -7.57 -4.33
C VAL A 172 0.15 -7.77 -5.10
N ASN A 173 -0.69 -8.73 -4.70
CA ASN A 173 -1.99 -8.96 -5.32
C ASN A 173 -2.93 -7.75 -5.20
N THR A 174 -2.90 -7.04 -4.07
CA THR A 174 -3.68 -5.81 -3.88
C THR A 174 -3.24 -4.71 -4.85
N ILE A 175 -1.93 -4.57 -5.08
CA ILE A 175 -1.37 -3.63 -6.05
C ILE A 175 -1.81 -3.98 -7.46
N ILE A 176 -1.64 -5.24 -7.88
CA ILE A 176 -2.06 -5.72 -9.21
C ILE A 176 -3.55 -5.49 -9.41
N THR A 177 -4.37 -5.91 -8.46
CA THR A 177 -5.83 -5.76 -8.53
C THR A 177 -6.24 -4.28 -8.59
N SER A 178 -5.57 -3.38 -7.84
CA SER A 178 -5.81 -1.93 -7.93
C SER A 178 -5.57 -1.41 -9.35
N ILE A 179 -4.48 -1.85 -9.99
CA ILE A 179 -4.15 -1.47 -11.38
C ILE A 179 -5.22 -1.99 -12.35
N LEU A 180 -5.60 -3.27 -12.23
CA LEU A 180 -6.56 -3.91 -13.15
C LEU A 180 -7.97 -3.33 -13.04
N LEU A 181 -8.40 -2.92 -11.85
CA LEU A 181 -9.71 -2.32 -11.63
C LEU A 181 -9.82 -0.88 -12.16
N LYS A 182 -8.69 -0.19 -12.34
CA LYS A 182 -8.66 1.24 -12.73
C LYS A 182 -8.31 1.45 -14.20
N ASN A 183 -7.59 0.53 -14.81
CA ASN A 183 -6.94 0.79 -16.08
C ASN A 183 -7.33 -0.21 -17.17
N LYS A 184 -7.49 0.31 -18.38
CA LYS A 184 -7.50 -0.50 -19.59
C LYS A 184 -6.09 -0.92 -19.97
N PRO A 185 -5.92 -1.99 -20.78
CA PRO A 185 -4.61 -2.50 -21.18
C PRO A 185 -3.76 -1.53 -22.04
N ASP A 186 -4.38 -0.53 -22.65
CA ASP A 186 -3.71 0.55 -23.40
C ASP A 186 -3.15 1.66 -22.52
N LYS A 187 -3.57 1.73 -21.26
CA LYS A 187 -3.07 2.73 -20.29
C LYS A 187 -1.98 2.18 -19.38
N VAL A 188 -2.07 0.90 -19.00
CA VAL A 188 -1.06 0.24 -18.16
C VAL A 188 -0.79 -1.16 -18.69
N LYS A 189 0.47 -1.47 -18.87
CA LYS A 189 0.98 -2.81 -19.21
C LYS A 189 1.77 -3.38 -18.04
N LEU A 190 1.76 -4.70 -17.95
CA LEU A 190 2.42 -5.45 -16.87
C LEU A 190 3.44 -6.43 -17.46
N ILE A 191 4.55 -6.57 -16.74
CA ILE A 191 5.52 -7.66 -16.91
C ILE A 191 5.63 -8.33 -15.56
N MET A 192 5.41 -9.63 -15.51
CA MET A 192 5.43 -10.39 -14.27
C MET A 192 6.50 -11.47 -14.32
N ILE A 193 7.35 -11.53 -13.27
CA ILE A 193 8.44 -12.49 -13.13
C ILE A 193 8.23 -13.26 -11.83
N ASP A 194 7.93 -14.55 -11.94
CA ASP A 194 7.67 -15.43 -10.81
C ASP A 194 8.52 -16.72 -10.90
N PRO A 195 9.79 -16.67 -10.50
CA PRO A 195 10.70 -17.83 -10.60
C PRO A 195 10.30 -18.99 -9.69
N LYS A 196 9.41 -18.77 -8.73
CA LYS A 196 8.89 -19.81 -7.84
C LYS A 196 7.60 -20.46 -8.35
N MET A 197 6.95 -19.89 -9.36
CA MET A 197 5.68 -20.37 -9.96
C MET A 197 4.53 -20.50 -8.95
N VAL A 198 4.46 -19.62 -7.96
CA VAL A 198 3.52 -19.78 -6.83
C VAL A 198 2.50 -18.64 -6.75
N GLU A 199 2.89 -17.41 -7.07
CA GLU A 199 2.11 -16.23 -6.72
C GLU A 199 1.45 -15.54 -7.91
N LEU A 200 2.15 -15.45 -9.07
CA LEU A 200 1.72 -14.62 -10.20
C LEU A 200 1.17 -15.41 -11.39
N SER A 201 1.31 -16.73 -11.42
CA SER A 201 0.84 -17.58 -12.53
C SER A 201 -0.66 -17.48 -12.77
N ILE A 202 -1.46 -17.09 -11.76
CA ILE A 202 -2.91 -16.87 -11.89
C ILE A 202 -3.27 -15.70 -12.82
N TYR A 203 -2.33 -14.80 -13.09
CA TYR A 203 -2.53 -13.66 -13.97
C TYR A 203 -2.15 -13.95 -15.42
N ASP A 204 -1.65 -15.16 -15.73
CA ASP A 204 -1.26 -15.47 -17.10
C ASP A 204 -2.47 -15.36 -18.05
N GLY A 205 -2.24 -14.78 -19.23
CA GLY A 205 -3.27 -14.55 -20.24
C GLY A 205 -4.11 -13.27 -20.06
N ILE A 206 -3.93 -12.47 -19.01
CA ILE A 206 -4.65 -11.19 -18.94
C ILE A 206 -4.13 -10.20 -20.01
N PRO A 207 -5.01 -9.36 -20.60
CA PRO A 207 -4.66 -8.49 -21.73
C PRO A 207 -3.67 -7.35 -21.36
N HIS A 208 -3.41 -7.14 -20.08
CA HIS A 208 -2.42 -6.17 -19.59
C HIS A 208 -0.98 -6.69 -19.72
N LEU A 209 -0.77 -8.00 -19.81
CA LEU A 209 0.58 -8.57 -19.92
C LEU A 209 1.23 -8.26 -21.26
N LEU A 210 2.51 -7.84 -21.24
CA LEU A 210 3.35 -7.71 -22.43
C LEU A 210 3.96 -9.03 -22.88
N THR A 211 4.05 -9.99 -21.98
CA THR A 211 4.49 -11.37 -22.21
C THR A 211 3.84 -12.27 -21.17
N SER A 212 3.76 -13.58 -21.44
CA SER A 212 3.35 -14.54 -20.40
C SER A 212 4.19 -14.39 -19.15
N VAL A 213 3.65 -14.79 -18.00
CA VAL A 213 4.38 -14.74 -16.73
C VAL A 213 5.71 -15.50 -16.86
N VAL A 214 6.80 -14.81 -16.57
CA VAL A 214 8.15 -15.33 -16.75
C VAL A 214 8.56 -16.12 -15.53
N THR A 215 8.77 -17.42 -15.70
CA THR A 215 9.12 -18.34 -14.60
C THR A 215 10.57 -18.82 -14.66
N ASP A 216 11.21 -18.71 -15.83
CA ASP A 216 12.59 -19.10 -16.06
C ASP A 216 13.54 -17.93 -15.74
N PRO A 217 14.53 -18.10 -14.84
CA PRO A 217 15.48 -17.03 -14.49
C PRO A 217 16.29 -16.50 -15.69
N LEU A 218 16.65 -17.34 -16.67
CA LEU A 218 17.37 -16.89 -17.86
C LEU A 218 16.48 -16.01 -18.74
N LYS A 219 15.24 -16.42 -18.95
CA LYS A 219 14.25 -15.61 -19.68
C LYS A 219 13.94 -14.31 -18.95
N ALA A 220 13.98 -14.29 -17.61
CA ALA A 220 13.80 -13.08 -16.83
C ALA A 220 14.86 -12.03 -17.14
N ALA A 221 16.14 -12.44 -17.24
CA ALA A 221 17.22 -11.53 -17.63
C ALA A 221 17.01 -10.94 -19.03
N ASP A 222 16.59 -11.77 -20.00
CA ASP A 222 16.28 -11.31 -21.37
C ASP A 222 15.12 -10.32 -21.39
N VAL A 223 14.08 -10.58 -20.61
CA VAL A 223 12.91 -9.68 -20.52
C VAL A 223 13.30 -8.35 -19.89
N LEU A 224 14.08 -8.36 -18.80
CA LEU A 224 14.58 -7.14 -18.18
C LEU A 224 15.48 -6.34 -19.13
N HIS A 225 16.32 -7.00 -19.92
CA HIS A 225 17.11 -6.32 -20.97
C HIS A 225 16.20 -5.62 -22.00
N LYS A 226 15.11 -6.29 -22.43
CA LYS A 226 14.12 -5.68 -23.34
C LYS A 226 13.43 -4.47 -22.71
N VAL A 227 13.17 -4.50 -21.39
CA VAL A 227 12.61 -3.34 -20.64
C VAL A 227 13.57 -2.16 -20.69
N VAL A 228 14.87 -2.39 -20.50
CA VAL A 228 15.90 -1.34 -20.60
C VAL A 228 15.90 -0.72 -21.99
N LEU A 229 15.89 -1.53 -23.04
CA LEU A 229 15.83 -1.05 -24.42
C LEU A 229 14.57 -0.22 -24.72
N GLU A 230 13.42 -0.63 -24.16
CA GLU A 230 12.18 0.13 -24.28
C GLU A 230 12.26 1.48 -23.53
N MET A 231 12.85 1.47 -22.35
CA MET A 231 13.09 2.70 -21.58
C MET A 231 13.95 3.69 -22.36
N GLU A 232 15.06 3.22 -22.96
CA GLU A 232 15.94 4.06 -23.80
C GLU A 232 15.22 4.59 -25.04
N ASN A 233 14.36 3.77 -25.66
CA ASN A 233 13.54 4.19 -26.79
C ASN A 233 12.60 5.32 -26.39
N ARG A 234 11.91 5.20 -25.24
CA ARG A 234 11.03 6.23 -24.71
C ARG A 234 11.77 7.52 -24.38
N TYR A 235 13.00 7.46 -23.88
CA TYR A 235 13.82 8.66 -23.69
C TYR A 235 14.06 9.40 -25.01
N ARG A 236 14.30 8.67 -26.10
CA ARG A 236 14.44 9.27 -27.44
C ARG A 236 13.15 9.94 -27.92
N GLU A 237 12.01 9.27 -27.74
CA GLU A 237 10.70 9.83 -28.07
C GLU A 237 10.37 11.08 -27.24
N PHE A 238 10.64 11.06 -25.94
CA PHE A 238 10.44 12.21 -25.06
C PHE A 238 11.34 13.39 -25.45
N ALA A 239 12.57 13.12 -25.84
CA ALA A 239 13.49 14.15 -26.33
C ALA A 239 12.99 14.78 -27.64
N ARG A 240 12.48 13.98 -28.60
CA ARG A 240 11.87 14.46 -29.84
C ARG A 240 10.67 15.35 -29.58
N ALA A 241 9.78 14.92 -28.69
CA ALA A 241 8.59 15.66 -28.29
C ALA A 241 8.88 16.82 -27.32
N ARG A 242 10.14 17.01 -26.91
CA ARG A 242 10.58 18.04 -25.95
C ARG A 242 9.83 17.99 -24.61
N VAL A 243 9.54 16.80 -24.12
CA VAL A 243 8.90 16.54 -22.84
C VAL A 243 9.83 15.78 -21.90
N ARG A 244 9.51 15.80 -20.60
CA ARG A 244 10.36 15.20 -19.55
C ARG A 244 9.84 13.86 -19.03
N ASN A 245 8.58 13.52 -19.28
CA ASN A 245 7.91 12.37 -18.72
C ASN A 245 6.76 11.88 -19.61
N ILE A 246 6.24 10.71 -19.28
CA ILE A 246 5.15 10.08 -20.03
C ILE A 246 3.84 10.90 -19.98
N GLU A 247 3.57 11.61 -18.89
CA GLU A 247 2.36 12.46 -18.76
C GLU A 247 2.40 13.59 -19.80
N GLY A 248 3.55 14.28 -19.90
CA GLY A 248 3.76 15.31 -20.89
C GLY A 248 3.72 14.77 -22.32
N PHE A 249 4.27 13.58 -22.56
CA PHE A 249 4.24 12.93 -23.87
C PHE A 249 2.81 12.56 -24.27
N ASN A 250 2.06 11.89 -23.39
CA ASN A 250 0.69 11.48 -23.69
C ASN A 250 -0.26 12.67 -23.89
N LYS A 251 0.01 13.81 -23.23
CA LYS A 251 -0.74 15.03 -23.48
C LYS A 251 -0.52 15.56 -24.91
N ILE A 252 0.69 15.47 -25.45
CA ILE A 252 0.96 15.83 -26.85
C ILE A 252 0.31 14.79 -27.77
N ALA A 253 0.51 13.49 -27.50
CA ALA A 253 -0.03 12.41 -28.31
C ALA A 253 -1.57 12.43 -28.41
N SER A 254 -2.27 12.93 -27.40
CA SER A 254 -3.73 13.10 -27.47
C SER A 254 -4.19 14.23 -28.42
N GLN A 255 -3.29 15.11 -28.85
CA GLN A 255 -3.58 16.29 -29.67
C GLN A 255 -2.94 16.21 -31.07
N ASP A 256 -1.93 15.36 -31.25
CA ASP A 256 -1.12 15.25 -32.47
C ASP A 256 -1.12 13.78 -32.96
N PRO A 257 -1.70 13.50 -34.13
CA PRO A 257 -1.82 12.15 -34.67
C PRO A 257 -0.47 11.51 -35.05
N ASP A 258 0.60 12.31 -35.15
CA ASP A 258 1.95 11.78 -35.41
C ASP A 258 2.55 11.05 -34.19
N TYR A 259 1.93 11.20 -33.02
CA TYR A 259 2.32 10.53 -31.78
C TYR A 259 1.23 9.58 -31.29
N LYS A 260 1.64 8.39 -30.82
CA LYS A 260 0.74 7.42 -30.18
C LYS A 260 0.96 7.47 -28.65
N GLU A 261 -0.14 7.52 -27.88
CA GLU A 261 -0.04 7.43 -26.43
C GLU A 261 0.71 6.17 -25.99
N LEU A 262 1.56 6.33 -24.98
CA LEU A 262 2.34 5.25 -24.40
C LEU A 262 1.71 4.77 -23.09
N PRO A 263 1.56 3.44 -22.89
CA PRO A 263 1.13 2.91 -21.59
C PRO A 263 2.25 3.03 -20.56
N TYR A 264 1.88 3.14 -19.30
CA TYR A 264 2.82 2.81 -18.23
C TYR A 264 3.19 1.34 -18.30
N ILE A 265 4.43 1.00 -17.96
CA ILE A 265 4.88 -0.39 -17.84
C ILE A 265 5.30 -0.62 -16.40
N VAL A 266 4.62 -1.53 -15.72
CA VAL A 266 4.93 -1.95 -14.35
C VAL A 266 5.55 -3.34 -14.41
N VAL A 267 6.74 -3.49 -13.82
CA VAL A 267 7.47 -4.76 -13.74
C VAL A 267 7.36 -5.27 -12.30
N ILE A 268 6.92 -6.50 -12.12
CA ILE A 268 6.68 -7.16 -10.82
C ILE A 268 7.50 -8.44 -10.74
#